data_89a824be8feda80b3b4f3650efb0d6ef
#
_entry.id   89a824be8feda80b3b4f3650efb0d6ef
#
_cell.length_a   1.000
_cell.length_b   1.000
_cell.length_c   1.000
_cell.angle_alpha   90.00
_cell.angle_beta   90.00
_cell.angle_gamma   90.00
#
_symmetry.space_group_name_H-M   'P 1'
#
loop_
_entity.id
_entity.type
_entity.pdbx_description
1 polymer ?
#
loop_
_entity_poly.entity_id
_entity_poly.type
_entity_poly.pdbx_seq_one_letter_code
_entity_poly.pdbx_strand_id
1 'polypeptide(L)'
;MSDRRELLLVQIPGWLLLVYLVYAQVPAAFDYELGVRMGTQEPVEAITEVGAAFWYGFALADLLVYIPILAAGLLGLWRDCRWSPGVLGAALGITIYWPVVALAAAVDARDAEGWAIDETLYWIVLPIITLWALVALIHISRTRTTS
;
A
#
# COMPACT_ATOMS: atom_id res chain seq x y z
N MET A 1 -25.51 9.46 1.93
CA MET A 1 -24.90 10.04 0.70
C MET A 1 -23.48 10.46 1.06
N SER A 2 -22.48 9.78 0.48
CA SER A 2 -21.07 10.16 0.69
C SER A 2 -20.87 11.60 0.23
N ASP A 3 -20.25 12.44 1.07
CA ASP A 3 -19.87 13.80 0.68
C ASP A 3 -18.96 13.70 -0.57
N ARG A 4 -19.15 14.58 -1.55
CA ARG A 4 -18.34 14.64 -2.78
C ARG A 4 -16.82 14.69 -2.47
N ARG A 5 -16.45 15.32 -1.35
CA ARG A 5 -15.05 15.35 -0.88
C ARG A 5 -14.57 13.98 -0.42
N GLU A 6 -15.39 13.23 0.30
CA GLU A 6 -15.07 11.85 0.72
C GLU A 6 -14.89 10.94 -0.49
N LEU A 7 -15.77 11.06 -1.49
CA LEU A 7 -15.64 10.31 -2.75
C LEU A 7 -14.31 10.60 -3.44
N LEU A 8 -13.95 11.87 -3.62
CA LEU A 8 -12.75 12.27 -4.36
C LEU A 8 -11.45 12.01 -3.57
N LEU A 9 -11.45 12.28 -2.25
CA LEU A 9 -10.23 12.20 -1.43
C LEU A 9 -9.96 10.79 -0.90
N VAL A 10 -10.99 9.98 -0.71
CA VAL A 10 -10.85 8.68 -0.02
C VAL A 10 -11.24 7.53 -0.94
N GLN A 11 -12.48 7.54 -1.45
CA GLN A 11 -13.02 6.39 -2.17
C GLN A 11 -12.28 6.12 -3.48
N ILE A 12 -12.19 7.09 -4.38
CA ILE A 12 -11.57 6.88 -5.70
C ILE A 12 -10.10 6.46 -5.56
N PRO A 13 -9.22 7.21 -4.85
CA PRO A 13 -7.84 6.79 -4.73
C PRO A 13 -7.68 5.48 -3.95
N GLY A 14 -8.52 5.25 -2.93
CA GLY A 14 -8.49 4.00 -2.15
C GLY A 14 -8.82 2.77 -3.00
N TRP A 15 -9.84 2.84 -3.85
CA TRP A 15 -10.16 1.76 -4.78
C TRP A 15 -9.08 1.55 -5.84
N LEU A 16 -8.47 2.63 -6.37
CA LEU A 16 -7.34 2.52 -7.29
C LEU A 16 -6.14 1.83 -6.64
N LEU A 17 -5.82 2.22 -5.41
CA LEU A 17 -4.77 1.56 -4.64
C LEU A 17 -5.08 0.08 -4.38
N LEU A 18 -6.33 -0.26 -4.02
CA LEU A 18 -6.75 -1.64 -3.82
C LEU A 18 -6.57 -2.48 -5.08
N VAL A 19 -7.01 -1.97 -6.24
CA VAL A 19 -6.83 -2.65 -7.53
C VAL A 19 -5.35 -2.86 -7.84
N TYR A 20 -4.52 -1.84 -7.61
CA TYR A 20 -3.08 -1.94 -7.78
C TYR A 20 -2.47 -3.01 -6.85
N LEU A 21 -2.82 -3.02 -5.57
CA LEU A 21 -2.32 -4.00 -4.61
C LEU A 21 -2.73 -5.43 -5.00
N VAL A 22 -3.97 -5.64 -5.41
CA VAL A 22 -4.41 -6.94 -5.91
C VAL A 22 -3.60 -7.37 -7.13
N TYR A 23 -3.37 -6.48 -8.09
CA TYR A 23 -2.58 -6.75 -9.27
C TYR A 23 -1.11 -7.05 -8.96
N ALA A 24 -0.50 -6.28 -8.06
CA ALA A 24 0.93 -6.36 -7.79
C ALA A 24 1.29 -7.44 -6.75
N GLN A 25 0.48 -7.58 -5.69
CA GLN A 25 0.86 -8.39 -4.53
C GLN A 25 0.26 -9.81 -4.56
N VAL A 26 -0.96 -9.97 -5.10
CA VAL A 26 -1.60 -11.30 -5.10
C VAL A 26 -0.80 -12.31 -5.93
N PRO A 27 -0.39 -12.03 -7.17
CA PRO A 27 0.46 -12.97 -7.92
C PRO A 27 1.76 -13.30 -7.20
N ALA A 28 2.44 -12.28 -6.67
CA ALA A 28 3.72 -12.43 -5.98
C ALA A 28 3.61 -13.24 -4.68
N ALA A 29 2.48 -13.16 -3.96
CA ALA A 29 2.24 -13.93 -2.76
C ALA A 29 2.05 -15.44 -3.03
N PHE A 30 1.63 -15.83 -4.23
CA PHE A 30 1.52 -17.24 -4.63
C PHE A 30 2.76 -17.74 -5.38
N ASP A 31 3.36 -16.89 -6.20
CA ASP A 31 4.56 -17.18 -6.99
C ASP A 31 5.33 -15.87 -7.20
N TYR A 32 6.42 -15.68 -6.45
CA TYR A 32 7.22 -14.46 -6.51
C TYR A 32 7.77 -14.21 -7.93
N GLU A 33 8.21 -15.27 -8.62
CA GLU A 33 8.69 -15.18 -10.00
C GLU A 33 7.61 -14.73 -10.98
N LEU A 34 6.34 -15.03 -10.71
CA LEU A 34 5.24 -14.48 -11.49
C LEU A 34 5.16 -12.95 -11.32
N GLY A 35 5.31 -12.46 -10.09
CA GLY A 35 5.38 -11.02 -9.81
C GLY A 35 6.55 -10.33 -10.55
N VAL A 36 7.72 -10.97 -10.58
CA VAL A 36 8.90 -10.49 -11.34
C VAL A 36 8.58 -10.45 -12.85
N ARG A 37 8.02 -11.52 -13.42
CA ARG A 37 7.62 -11.55 -14.83
C ARG A 37 6.57 -10.50 -15.20
N MET A 38 5.70 -10.13 -14.26
CA MET A 38 4.70 -9.08 -14.43
C MET A 38 5.28 -7.66 -14.25
N GLY A 39 6.53 -7.54 -13.82
CA GLY A 39 7.18 -6.26 -13.55
C GLY A 39 6.65 -5.56 -12.30
N THR A 40 6.08 -6.32 -11.37
CA THR A 40 5.52 -5.80 -10.10
C THR A 40 6.39 -6.12 -8.89
N GLN A 41 7.42 -6.96 -9.07
CA GLN A 41 8.42 -7.29 -8.07
C GLN A 41 9.82 -7.20 -8.66
N GLU A 42 10.80 -6.91 -7.82
CA GLU A 42 12.21 -6.87 -8.21
C GLU A 42 12.78 -8.28 -8.34
N PRO A 43 13.62 -8.56 -9.34
CA PRO A 43 14.25 -9.86 -9.48
C PRO A 43 15.34 -10.08 -8.41
N VAL A 44 15.62 -11.35 -8.08
CA VAL A 44 16.63 -11.74 -7.08
C VAL A 44 18.01 -11.16 -7.39
N GLU A 45 18.36 -11.07 -8.68
CA GLU A 45 19.63 -10.51 -9.16
C GLU A 45 19.79 -9.02 -8.83
N ALA A 46 18.68 -8.29 -8.64
CA ALA A 46 18.69 -6.87 -8.30
C ALA A 46 18.62 -6.59 -6.79
N ILE A 47 18.16 -7.56 -5.97
CA ILE A 47 17.90 -7.33 -4.53
C ILE A 47 18.45 -8.43 -3.62
N THR A 48 19.15 -9.41 -4.16
CA THR A 48 19.64 -10.61 -3.48
C THR A 48 18.52 -11.57 -3.03
N GLU A 49 18.85 -12.80 -2.64
CA GLU A 49 17.88 -13.75 -2.10
C GLU A 49 17.21 -13.27 -0.82
N VAL A 50 17.95 -12.55 0.03
CA VAL A 50 17.42 -12.00 1.28
C VAL A 50 16.40 -10.88 0.99
N GLY A 51 16.72 -10.00 0.05
CA GLY A 51 15.81 -8.95 -0.40
C GLY A 51 14.52 -9.53 -0.99
N ALA A 52 14.63 -10.53 -1.87
CA ALA A 52 13.48 -11.20 -2.47
C ALA A 52 12.60 -11.90 -1.41
N ALA A 53 13.21 -12.58 -0.42
CA ALA A 53 12.48 -13.20 0.68
C ALA A 53 11.73 -12.14 1.53
N PHE A 54 12.33 -10.96 1.72
CA PHE A 54 11.71 -9.86 2.45
C PHE A 54 10.53 -9.26 1.66
N TRP A 55 10.69 -9.02 0.36
CA TRP A 55 9.60 -8.56 -0.51
C TRP A 55 8.46 -9.58 -0.64
N TYR A 56 8.78 -10.87 -0.70
CA TYR A 56 7.77 -11.92 -0.63
C TYR A 56 6.96 -11.85 0.67
N GLY A 57 7.62 -11.61 1.80
CA GLY A 57 6.96 -11.41 3.09
C GLY A 57 5.96 -10.24 3.07
N PHE A 58 6.29 -9.12 2.39
CA PHE A 58 5.35 -8.02 2.18
C PHE A 58 4.16 -8.44 1.30
N ALA A 59 4.40 -9.12 0.18
CA ALA A 59 3.33 -9.59 -0.70
C ALA A 59 2.35 -10.51 0.04
N LEU A 60 2.86 -11.41 0.87
CA LEU A 60 2.04 -12.30 1.69
C LEU A 60 1.25 -11.53 2.77
N ALA A 61 1.88 -10.56 3.45
CA ALA A 61 1.23 -9.73 4.44
C ALA A 61 0.14 -8.84 3.82
N ASP A 62 0.40 -8.31 2.63
CA ASP A 62 -0.57 -7.52 1.87
C ASP A 62 -1.79 -8.37 1.49
N LEU A 63 -1.58 -9.59 1.00
CA LEU A 63 -2.66 -10.51 0.67
C LEU A 63 -3.52 -10.87 1.90
N LEU A 64 -2.89 -11.18 3.02
CA LEU A 64 -3.59 -11.71 4.21
C LEU A 64 -4.19 -10.62 5.11
N VAL A 65 -3.61 -9.43 5.12
CA VAL A 65 -3.95 -8.37 6.08
C VAL A 65 -4.36 -7.08 5.37
N TYR A 66 -3.46 -6.48 4.60
CA TYR A 66 -3.67 -5.13 4.10
C TYR A 66 -4.81 -5.04 3.08
N ILE A 67 -4.82 -5.88 2.05
CA ILE A 67 -5.87 -5.94 1.03
C ILE A 67 -7.25 -6.18 1.67
N PRO A 68 -7.44 -7.17 2.56
CA PRO A 68 -8.73 -7.39 3.22
C PRO A 68 -9.21 -6.21 4.06
N ILE A 69 -8.35 -5.58 4.87
CA ILE A 69 -8.78 -4.48 5.72
C ILE A 69 -9.02 -3.19 4.90
N LEU A 70 -8.25 -2.94 3.83
CA LEU A 70 -8.50 -1.82 2.94
C LEU A 70 -9.84 -2.00 2.20
N ALA A 71 -10.08 -3.18 1.64
CA ALA A 71 -11.35 -3.50 0.98
C ALA A 71 -12.54 -3.38 1.94
N ALA A 72 -12.44 -3.95 3.14
CA ALA A 72 -13.48 -3.85 4.16
C ALA A 72 -13.73 -2.39 4.56
N GLY A 73 -12.67 -1.62 4.80
CA GLY A 73 -12.76 -0.20 5.16
C GLY A 73 -13.48 0.63 4.10
N LEU A 74 -13.08 0.47 2.82
CA LEU A 74 -13.69 1.17 1.69
C LEU A 74 -15.16 0.77 1.47
N LEU A 75 -15.46 -0.53 1.49
CA LEU A 75 -16.84 -1.03 1.38
C LEU A 75 -17.71 -0.56 2.54
N GLY A 76 -17.19 -0.60 3.77
CA GLY A 76 -17.89 -0.13 4.94
C GLY A 76 -18.16 1.37 4.90
N LEU A 77 -17.21 2.16 4.42
CA LEU A 77 -17.37 3.60 4.25
C LEU A 77 -18.43 3.91 3.19
N TRP A 78 -18.41 3.18 2.06
CA TRP A 78 -19.41 3.32 1.00
C TRP A 78 -20.84 2.97 1.47
N ARG A 79 -20.95 2.06 2.44
CA ARG A 79 -22.23 1.64 3.04
C ARG A 79 -22.61 2.40 4.31
N ASP A 80 -21.91 3.47 4.65
CA ASP A 80 -22.08 4.26 5.88
C ASP A 80 -22.02 3.41 7.17
N CYS A 81 -21.21 2.35 7.18
CA CYS A 81 -21.03 1.52 8.36
C CYS A 81 -20.25 2.26 9.46
N ARG A 82 -20.72 2.24 10.71
CA ARG A 82 -20.09 2.95 11.84
C ARG A 82 -18.67 2.49 12.16
N TRP A 83 -18.34 1.23 11.88
CA TRP A 83 -17.02 0.67 12.13
C TRP A 83 -15.98 1.02 11.05
N SER A 84 -16.43 1.45 9.87
CA SER A 84 -15.56 1.64 8.71
C SER A 84 -14.44 2.65 8.90
N PRO A 85 -14.60 3.78 9.63
CA PRO A 85 -13.48 4.72 9.82
C PRO A 85 -12.32 4.12 10.59
N GLY A 86 -12.60 3.26 11.58
CA GLY A 86 -11.56 2.57 12.35
C GLY A 86 -10.77 1.57 11.49
N VAL A 87 -11.48 0.75 10.71
CA VAL A 87 -10.86 -0.25 9.83
C VAL A 87 -10.09 0.43 8.69
N LEU A 88 -10.68 1.46 8.05
CA LEU A 88 -10.00 2.22 7.01
C LEU A 88 -8.80 2.99 7.59
N GLY A 89 -8.93 3.53 8.80
CA GLY A 89 -7.82 4.18 9.50
C GLY A 89 -6.62 3.25 9.71
N ALA A 90 -6.88 1.99 10.06
CA ALA A 90 -5.82 0.96 10.17
C ALA A 90 -5.15 0.69 8.82
N ALA A 91 -5.93 0.55 7.73
CA ALA A 91 -5.40 0.38 6.38
C ALA A 91 -4.57 1.60 5.93
N LEU A 92 -5.06 2.81 6.15
CA LEU A 92 -4.32 4.04 5.84
C LEU A 92 -3.04 4.17 6.68
N GLY A 93 -3.04 3.69 7.92
CA GLY A 93 -1.83 3.59 8.74
C GLY A 93 -0.76 2.71 8.10
N ILE A 94 -1.13 1.55 7.55
CA ILE A 94 -0.22 0.70 6.77
C ILE A 94 0.25 1.43 5.52
N THR A 95 -0.66 2.11 4.81
CA THR A 95 -0.33 2.90 3.61
C THR A 95 0.69 4.01 3.89
N ILE A 96 0.72 4.55 5.10
CA ILE A 96 1.70 5.56 5.51
C ILE A 96 3.03 4.89 5.92
N TYR A 97 2.95 3.77 6.63
CA TYR A 97 4.09 3.11 7.23
C TYR A 97 5.02 2.44 6.21
N TRP A 98 4.46 1.59 5.34
CA TRP A 98 5.30 0.76 4.49
C TRP A 98 6.14 1.54 3.45
N PRO A 99 5.68 2.67 2.84
CA PRO A 99 6.54 3.46 1.96
C PRO A 99 7.76 4.04 2.68
N VAL A 100 7.61 4.40 3.95
CA VAL A 100 8.74 4.88 4.76
C VAL A 100 9.76 3.77 4.96
N VAL A 101 9.29 2.53 5.26
CA VAL A 101 10.18 1.37 5.39
C VAL A 101 10.87 1.06 4.07
N ALA A 102 10.14 1.04 2.96
CA ALA A 102 10.70 0.75 1.64
C ALA A 102 11.76 1.79 1.21
N LEU A 103 11.47 3.08 1.39
CA LEU A 103 12.42 4.15 1.07
C LEU A 103 13.66 4.10 1.97
N ALA A 104 13.48 3.87 3.27
CA ALA A 104 14.59 3.75 4.20
C ALA A 104 15.48 2.55 3.85
N ALA A 105 14.88 1.40 3.52
CA ALA A 105 15.61 0.21 3.10
C ALA A 105 16.36 0.43 1.78
N ALA A 106 15.74 1.09 0.78
CA ALA A 106 16.38 1.41 -0.47
C ALA A 106 17.61 2.31 -0.28
N VAL A 107 17.50 3.33 0.58
CA VAL A 107 18.63 4.23 0.89
C VAL A 107 19.76 3.50 1.61
N ASP A 108 19.44 2.69 2.61
CA ASP A 108 20.44 2.00 3.42
C ASP A 108 21.16 0.88 2.63
N ALA A 109 20.42 0.23 1.71
CA ALA A 109 20.97 -0.83 0.86
C ALA A 109 21.69 -0.34 -0.40
N ARG A 110 21.68 0.96 -0.69
CA ARG A 110 22.18 1.52 -1.97
C ARG A 110 23.59 1.09 -2.33
N ASP A 111 24.48 0.99 -1.35
CA ASP A 111 25.88 0.62 -1.53
C ASP A 111 26.14 -0.87 -1.18
N ALA A 112 25.10 -1.65 -0.93
CA ALA A 112 25.22 -3.06 -0.58
C ALA A 112 25.52 -3.91 -1.84
N GLU A 113 26.38 -4.91 -1.68
CA GLU A 113 26.67 -5.87 -2.75
C GLU A 113 25.42 -6.62 -3.19
N GLY A 114 25.13 -6.64 -4.48
CA GLY A 114 23.96 -7.29 -5.06
C GLY A 114 22.68 -6.46 -5.00
N TRP A 115 22.74 -5.20 -4.57
CA TRP A 115 21.61 -4.28 -4.63
C TRP A 115 21.74 -3.35 -5.84
N ALA A 116 20.82 -3.43 -6.79
CA ALA A 116 20.88 -2.72 -8.07
C ALA A 116 19.50 -2.32 -8.60
N ILE A 117 18.58 -1.88 -7.72
CA ILE A 117 17.24 -1.43 -8.13
C ILE A 117 17.25 -0.03 -8.74
N ASP A 118 16.31 0.22 -9.67
CA ASP A 118 16.02 1.59 -10.11
C ASP A 118 15.02 2.24 -9.12
N GLU A 119 15.55 3.04 -8.22
CA GLU A 119 14.77 3.72 -7.18
C GLU A 119 13.88 4.87 -7.71
N THR A 120 13.96 5.24 -8.98
CA THR A 120 13.31 6.45 -9.52
C THR A 120 11.79 6.45 -9.23
N LEU A 121 11.13 5.33 -9.51
CA LEU A 121 9.68 5.21 -9.25
C LEU A 121 9.35 5.21 -7.76
N TYR A 122 10.20 4.64 -6.91
CA TYR A 122 10.00 4.64 -5.45
C TYR A 122 9.96 6.09 -4.92
N TRP A 123 10.90 6.94 -5.36
CA TRP A 123 10.96 8.34 -4.92
C TRP A 123 9.84 9.23 -5.43
N ILE A 124 9.14 8.83 -6.48
CA ILE A 124 7.99 9.56 -7.00
C ILE A 124 6.69 9.04 -6.39
N VAL A 125 6.44 7.73 -6.47
CA VAL A 125 5.15 7.13 -6.16
C VAL A 125 4.91 7.03 -4.65
N LEU A 126 5.91 6.58 -3.88
CA LEU A 126 5.73 6.33 -2.46
C LEU A 126 5.43 7.58 -1.62
N PRO A 127 6.10 8.72 -1.83
CA PRO A 127 5.72 9.96 -1.14
C PRO A 127 4.31 10.45 -1.49
N ILE A 128 3.88 10.31 -2.75
CA ILE A 128 2.54 10.71 -3.19
C ILE A 128 1.47 9.86 -2.48
N ILE A 129 1.65 8.54 -2.43
CA ILE A 129 0.74 7.62 -1.73
C ILE A 129 0.71 7.92 -0.23
N THR A 130 1.86 8.17 0.38
CA THR A 130 1.97 8.51 1.80
C THR A 130 1.22 9.80 2.13
N LEU A 131 1.44 10.86 1.34
CA LEU A 131 0.77 12.15 1.53
C LEU A 131 -0.74 12.02 1.34
N TRP A 132 -1.17 11.30 0.30
CA TRP A 132 -2.59 11.02 0.12
C TRP A 132 -3.19 10.29 1.32
N ALA A 133 -2.54 9.24 1.80
CA ALA A 133 -3.04 8.45 2.94
C ALA A 133 -3.13 9.30 4.23
N LEU A 134 -2.18 10.20 4.47
CA LEU A 134 -2.24 11.16 5.57
C LEU A 134 -3.45 12.09 5.45
N VAL A 135 -3.68 12.68 4.28
CA VAL A 135 -4.83 13.56 4.03
C VAL A 135 -6.14 12.81 4.20
N ALA A 136 -6.24 11.58 3.66
CA ALA A 136 -7.41 10.73 3.80
C ALA A 136 -7.67 10.38 5.27
N LEU A 137 -6.64 10.00 6.03
CA LEU A 137 -6.74 9.67 7.46
C LEU A 137 -7.22 10.87 8.28
N ILE A 138 -6.67 12.06 8.04
CA ILE A 138 -7.10 13.30 8.70
C ILE A 138 -8.56 13.61 8.35
N HIS A 139 -8.95 13.42 7.09
CA HIS A 139 -10.32 13.69 6.64
C HIS A 139 -11.33 12.78 7.36
N ILE A 140 -11.13 11.46 7.34
CA ILE A 140 -12.06 10.52 7.98
C ILE A 140 -12.12 10.69 9.51
N SER A 141 -11.00 11.06 10.14
CA SER A 141 -10.94 11.30 11.58
C SER A 141 -11.76 12.54 11.99
N ARG A 142 -11.78 13.58 11.18
CA ARG A 142 -12.51 14.84 11.49
C ARG A 142 -14.00 14.73 11.20
N THR A 143 -14.40 14.11 10.10
CA THR A 143 -15.80 14.07 9.67
C THR A 143 -16.68 13.20 10.56
N ARG A 144 -16.11 12.22 11.28
CA ARG A 144 -16.85 11.27 12.10
C ARG A 144 -16.79 11.55 13.61
N THR A 145 -16.03 12.55 14.05
CA THR A 145 -16.03 13.01 15.46
C THR A 145 -17.17 13.98 15.77
N THR A 146 -17.87 14.48 14.75
CA THR A 146 -18.92 15.51 14.86
C THR A 146 -20.34 14.95 14.69
N SER A 147 -20.52 13.66 14.61
CA SER A 147 -21.82 12.94 14.54
C SER A 147 -21.96 11.94 15.67
#